data_af651c148f08fb63a6dc30678d7b9977
#
_entry.id   af651c148f08fb63a6dc30678d7b9977
#
_cell.length_a   1.000
_cell.length_b   1.000
_cell.length_c   1.000
_cell.angle_alpha   90.00
_cell.angle_beta   90.00
_cell.angle_gamma   90.00
#
_symmetry.space_group_name_H-M   'P 1'
#
loop_
_entity.id
_entity.type
_entity.pdbx_description
1 polymer ?
#
loop_
_entity_poly.entity_id
_entity_poly.type
_entity_poly.pdbx_seq_one_letter_code
_entity_poly.pdbx_strand_id
1 'polypeptide(L)'
;MPSRNFDGNFFRAETLIDLAAQINVDPSGLEETAKRFSIFAKAGVDGDFGRGAHTWDLNRGGDPDHGPNPTLGTIDKPPFYAMPFKASFLGTKGGPRTNEKAQVLRADGSIIEGLYAAGNVMANCFGSKGVGAGTTLGPCLTWGYIAGINAAT
;
A
#
# COMPACT_ATOMS: atom_id res chain seq x y z
N MET A 1 -30.97 -14.13 0.92
CA MET A 1 -30.74 -13.62 -0.44
C MET A 1 -29.36 -14.12 -0.87
N PRO A 2 -29.19 -14.67 -2.07
CA PRO A 2 -27.88 -15.12 -2.50
C PRO A 2 -26.91 -13.92 -2.51
N SER A 3 -25.71 -14.15 -2.01
CA SER A 3 -24.62 -13.18 -1.97
C SER A 3 -24.41 -12.58 -3.35
N ARG A 4 -24.61 -11.28 -3.53
CA ARG A 4 -24.15 -10.59 -4.73
C ARG A 4 -22.63 -10.56 -4.67
N ASN A 5 -22.01 -11.47 -5.37
CA ASN A 5 -20.61 -11.37 -5.71
C ASN A 5 -20.44 -10.15 -6.61
N PHE A 6 -19.88 -9.07 -6.07
CA PHE A 6 -19.31 -8.02 -6.90
C PHE A 6 -18.08 -8.61 -7.58
N ASP A 7 -18.21 -9.00 -8.86
CA ASP A 7 -17.12 -9.44 -9.75
C ASP A 7 -16.21 -10.58 -9.24
N GLY A 8 -16.72 -11.50 -8.40
CA GLY A 8 -15.94 -12.64 -7.89
C GLY A 8 -14.84 -12.29 -6.87
N ASN A 9 -14.73 -11.02 -6.48
CA ASN A 9 -13.69 -10.53 -5.57
C ASN A 9 -14.21 -10.06 -4.22
N PHE A 10 -15.50 -10.22 -3.94
CA PHE A 10 -16.11 -9.78 -2.70
C PHE A 10 -17.06 -10.83 -2.16
N PHE A 11 -16.85 -11.28 -0.94
CA PHE A 11 -17.65 -12.30 -0.28
C PHE A 11 -18.40 -11.70 0.89
N ARG A 12 -19.64 -12.17 1.14
CA ARG A 12 -20.47 -11.73 2.25
C ARG A 12 -21.18 -12.93 2.89
N ALA A 13 -21.15 -13.02 4.20
CA ALA A 13 -21.88 -14.04 4.94
C ALA A 13 -22.40 -13.48 6.28
N GLU A 14 -23.41 -14.16 6.84
CA GLU A 14 -23.95 -13.83 8.16
C GLU A 14 -23.15 -14.49 9.30
N THR A 15 -22.33 -15.51 8.99
CA THR A 15 -21.43 -16.16 9.95
C THR A 15 -20.01 -16.22 9.42
N LEU A 16 -19.01 -16.29 10.31
CA LEU A 16 -17.61 -16.49 9.93
C LEU A 16 -17.41 -17.89 9.33
N ILE A 17 -18.16 -18.90 9.76
CA ILE A 17 -18.10 -20.26 9.22
C ILE A 17 -18.52 -20.26 7.75
N ASP A 18 -19.66 -19.64 7.43
CA ASP A 18 -20.13 -19.54 6.04
C ASP A 18 -19.17 -18.71 5.17
N LEU A 19 -18.58 -17.67 5.74
CA LEU A 19 -17.59 -16.87 5.04
C LEU A 19 -16.33 -17.69 4.74
N ALA A 20 -15.84 -18.44 5.73
CA ALA A 20 -14.67 -19.32 5.58
C ALA A 20 -14.89 -20.36 4.48
N ALA A 21 -16.09 -20.95 4.41
CA ALA A 21 -16.46 -21.89 3.34
C ALA A 21 -16.41 -21.22 1.94
N GLN A 22 -16.91 -19.96 1.82
CA GLN A 22 -16.89 -19.23 0.55
C GLN A 22 -15.47 -18.91 0.06
N ILE A 23 -14.54 -18.63 0.98
CA ILE A 23 -13.15 -18.24 0.65
C ILE A 23 -12.14 -19.38 0.80
N ASN A 24 -12.62 -20.59 1.11
CA ASN A 24 -11.82 -21.82 1.24
C ASN A 24 -10.68 -21.69 2.26
N VAL A 25 -11.01 -21.20 3.46
CA VAL A 25 -10.10 -21.16 4.63
C VAL A 25 -10.65 -22.01 5.76
N ASP A 26 -9.81 -22.39 6.72
CA ASP A 26 -10.24 -23.15 7.90
C ASP A 26 -11.22 -22.32 8.76
N PRO A 27 -12.46 -22.79 8.98
CA PRO A 27 -13.47 -22.04 9.74
C PRO A 27 -13.06 -21.78 11.19
N SER A 28 -12.48 -22.76 11.87
CA SER A 28 -12.06 -22.61 13.27
C SER A 28 -10.90 -21.63 13.41
N GLY A 29 -9.92 -21.69 12.50
CA GLY A 29 -8.81 -20.73 12.45
C GLY A 29 -9.28 -19.29 12.18
N LEU A 30 -10.29 -19.11 11.31
CA LEU A 30 -10.88 -17.79 11.04
C LEU A 30 -11.60 -17.23 12.28
N GLU A 31 -12.43 -18.06 12.96
CA GLU A 31 -13.15 -17.65 14.17
C GLU A 31 -12.19 -17.29 15.31
N GLU A 32 -11.16 -18.12 15.53
CA GLU A 32 -10.13 -17.86 16.55
C GLU A 32 -9.38 -16.55 16.26
N THR A 33 -8.99 -16.34 15.01
CA THR A 33 -8.29 -15.12 14.59
C THR A 33 -9.17 -13.87 14.77
N ALA A 34 -10.43 -13.92 14.34
CA ALA A 34 -11.36 -12.81 14.50
C ALA A 34 -11.65 -12.49 15.98
N LYS A 35 -11.77 -13.53 16.82
CA LYS A 35 -11.92 -13.38 18.28
C LYS A 35 -10.70 -12.75 18.92
N ARG A 36 -9.50 -13.25 18.60
CA ARG A 36 -8.23 -12.69 19.10
C ARG A 36 -8.05 -11.24 18.67
N PHE A 37 -8.29 -10.94 17.40
CA PHE A 37 -8.22 -9.57 16.88
C PHE A 37 -9.23 -8.64 17.56
N SER A 38 -10.44 -9.10 17.82
CA SER A 38 -11.46 -8.32 18.53
C SER A 38 -11.06 -8.02 19.99
N ILE A 39 -10.29 -8.91 20.64
CA ILE A 39 -9.70 -8.64 21.96
C ILE A 39 -8.67 -7.50 21.84
N PHE A 40 -7.79 -7.53 20.85
CA PHE A 40 -6.82 -6.46 20.60
C PHE A 40 -7.50 -5.12 20.29
N ALA A 41 -8.56 -5.13 19.47
CA ALA A 41 -9.32 -3.94 19.16
C ALA A 41 -9.95 -3.30 20.40
N LYS A 42 -10.54 -4.11 21.30
CA LYS A 42 -11.10 -3.63 22.56
C LYS A 42 -10.04 -3.11 23.54
N ALA A 43 -8.86 -3.72 23.52
CA ALA A 43 -7.71 -3.26 24.34
C ALA A 43 -6.98 -2.06 23.74
N GLY A 44 -7.17 -1.78 22.46
CA GLY A 44 -6.47 -0.74 21.72
C GLY A 44 -5.02 -1.07 21.38
N VAL A 45 -4.60 -2.33 21.54
CA VAL A 45 -3.22 -2.78 21.33
C VAL A 45 -3.22 -4.05 20.49
N ASP A 46 -2.59 -4.00 19.32
CA ASP A 46 -2.35 -5.18 18.50
C ASP A 46 -1.11 -5.92 19.01
N GLY A 47 -1.32 -7.08 19.64
CA GLY A 47 -0.27 -7.91 20.19
C GLY A 47 0.51 -8.73 19.15
N ASP A 48 -0.02 -8.89 17.93
CA ASP A 48 0.61 -9.69 16.88
C ASP A 48 1.56 -8.84 16.01
N PHE A 49 1.13 -7.66 15.57
CA PHE A 49 1.84 -6.85 14.57
C PHE A 49 2.08 -5.40 15.01
N GLY A 50 1.57 -4.98 16.15
CA GLY A 50 1.73 -3.61 16.64
C GLY A 50 1.03 -2.55 15.78
N ARG A 51 -0.07 -2.89 15.10
CA ARG A 51 -0.81 -1.96 14.25
C ARG A 51 -1.35 -0.79 15.05
N GLY A 52 -1.11 0.42 14.54
CA GLY A 52 -1.51 1.66 15.22
C GLY A 52 -0.51 2.15 16.27
N ALA A 53 0.63 1.45 16.46
CA ALA A 53 1.72 1.91 17.33
C ALA A 53 2.54 3.05 16.69
N HIS A 54 2.47 3.23 15.38
CA HIS A 54 3.22 4.24 14.66
C HIS A 54 2.29 5.32 14.09
N THR A 55 2.78 6.55 14.07
CA THR A 55 2.08 7.71 13.49
C THR A 55 1.65 7.47 12.02
N TRP A 56 2.42 6.69 11.28
CA TRP A 56 2.08 6.32 9.91
C TRP A 56 0.77 5.54 9.83
N ASP A 57 0.56 4.56 10.70
CA ASP A 57 -0.66 3.76 10.74
C ASP A 57 -1.87 4.62 11.09
N LEU A 58 -1.71 5.49 12.10
CA LEU A 58 -2.76 6.39 12.57
C LEU A 58 -3.21 7.37 11.48
N ASN A 59 -2.27 7.88 10.68
CA ASN A 59 -2.58 8.87 9.64
C ASN A 59 -3.11 8.26 8.34
N ARG A 60 -2.98 6.95 8.12
CA ARG A 60 -3.26 6.32 6.83
C ARG A 60 -4.39 5.31 6.83
N GLY A 61 -4.76 4.78 7.95
CA GLY A 61 -5.70 3.66 7.98
C GLY A 61 -6.67 3.67 9.14
N GLY A 62 -6.74 4.75 9.91
CA GLY A 62 -7.59 4.83 11.07
C GLY A 62 -8.86 5.65 10.83
N ASP A 63 -9.88 5.35 11.61
CA ASP A 63 -11.03 6.22 11.84
C ASP A 63 -10.73 7.07 13.08
N PRO A 64 -10.50 8.39 12.95
CA PRO A 64 -10.13 9.25 14.07
C PRO A 64 -11.20 9.32 15.18
N ASP A 65 -12.45 9.02 14.84
CA ASP A 65 -13.57 9.01 15.79
C ASP A 65 -13.71 7.65 16.50
N HIS A 66 -12.93 6.64 16.11
CA HIS A 66 -12.94 5.30 16.71
C HIS A 66 -11.85 5.16 17.78
N GLY A 67 -12.23 4.77 18.99
CA GLY A 67 -11.31 4.48 20.09
C GLY A 67 -11.43 3.05 20.61
N PRO A 68 -10.44 2.56 21.37
CA PRO A 68 -9.23 3.23 21.87
C PRO A 68 -8.07 3.33 20.86
N ASN A 69 -8.11 2.59 19.77
CA ASN A 69 -7.12 2.66 18.69
C ASN A 69 -7.87 2.86 17.35
N PRO A 70 -7.66 3.99 16.65
CA PRO A 70 -8.39 4.31 15.43
C PRO A 70 -8.16 3.31 14.28
N THR A 71 -7.13 2.47 14.36
CA THR A 71 -6.79 1.50 13.31
C THR A 71 -7.33 0.08 13.59
N LEU A 72 -7.94 -0.15 14.75
CA LEU A 72 -8.42 -1.46 15.19
C LEU A 72 -9.92 -1.44 15.46
N GLY A 73 -10.69 -2.14 14.64
CA GLY A 73 -12.13 -2.36 14.85
C GLY A 73 -12.43 -3.84 15.13
N THR A 74 -13.46 -4.13 15.94
CA THR A 74 -13.87 -5.51 16.22
C THR A 74 -14.47 -6.18 14.97
N ILE A 75 -14.26 -7.50 14.87
CA ILE A 75 -14.89 -8.36 13.86
C ILE A 75 -15.87 -9.29 14.60
N ASP A 76 -16.95 -8.72 15.14
CA ASP A 76 -17.88 -9.43 16.03
C ASP A 76 -19.36 -9.25 15.65
N LYS A 77 -19.66 -8.51 14.58
CA LYS A 77 -21.05 -8.26 14.14
C LYS A 77 -21.26 -8.59 12.68
N PRO A 78 -22.28 -9.41 12.36
CA PRO A 78 -22.64 -9.65 10.96
C PRO A 78 -23.28 -8.39 10.31
N PRO A 79 -23.31 -8.33 8.98
CA PRO A 79 -22.71 -9.30 8.06
C PRO A 79 -21.18 -9.17 7.96
N PHE A 80 -20.51 -10.32 7.78
CA PHE A 80 -19.05 -10.35 7.59
C PHE A 80 -18.72 -10.30 6.11
N TYR A 81 -17.57 -9.69 5.81
CA TYR A 81 -17.09 -9.49 4.45
C TYR A 81 -15.66 -9.97 4.29
N ALA A 82 -15.32 -10.52 3.12
CA ALA A 82 -13.96 -10.86 2.76
C ALA A 82 -13.66 -10.45 1.32
N MET A 83 -12.39 -10.11 1.07
CA MET A 83 -11.85 -9.84 -0.25
C MET A 83 -10.44 -10.42 -0.34
N PRO A 84 -10.01 -10.93 -1.52
CA PRO A 84 -8.63 -11.35 -1.69
C PRO A 84 -7.69 -10.15 -1.64
N PHE A 85 -6.64 -10.27 -0.86
CA PHE A 85 -5.59 -9.26 -0.75
C PHE A 85 -4.27 -9.85 -1.23
N LYS A 86 -3.72 -9.31 -2.31
CA LYS A 86 -2.48 -9.78 -2.92
C LYS A 86 -1.39 -8.75 -2.76
N ALA A 87 -0.16 -9.21 -2.53
CA ALA A 87 1.01 -8.34 -2.56
C ALA A 87 1.16 -7.70 -3.96
N SER A 88 1.39 -6.41 -3.99
CA SER A 88 1.60 -5.63 -5.20
C SER A 88 2.58 -4.50 -4.92
N PHE A 89 2.96 -3.76 -5.96
CA PHE A 89 3.83 -2.60 -5.85
C PHE A 89 3.33 -1.46 -6.76
N LEU A 90 3.54 -0.23 -6.33
CA LEU A 90 3.15 0.96 -7.08
C LEU A 90 4.17 1.33 -8.17
N GLY A 91 5.37 0.79 -8.10
CA GLY A 91 6.44 1.04 -9.04
C GLY A 91 7.80 0.74 -8.43
N THR A 92 8.82 0.83 -9.25
CA THR A 92 10.21 0.66 -8.84
C THR A 92 10.79 1.97 -8.30
N LYS A 93 11.86 1.87 -7.53
CA LYS A 93 12.68 3.00 -7.11
C LYS A 93 14.14 2.64 -7.32
N GLY A 94 14.81 3.46 -8.14
CA GLY A 94 16.17 3.25 -8.56
C GLY A 94 16.28 3.28 -10.08
N GLY A 95 17.51 3.41 -10.58
CA GLY A 95 17.79 3.53 -12.01
C GLY A 95 19.07 4.31 -12.26
N PRO A 96 19.34 4.72 -13.50
CA PRO A 96 20.51 5.49 -13.85
C PRO A 96 20.55 6.84 -13.12
N ARG A 97 21.75 7.26 -12.75
CA ARG A 97 21.99 8.62 -12.24
C ARG A 97 21.82 9.61 -13.37
N THR A 98 21.26 10.77 -13.05
CA THR A 98 21.07 11.87 -13.98
C THR A 98 21.67 13.16 -13.42
N ASN A 99 21.98 14.10 -14.31
CA ASN A 99 22.29 15.47 -13.92
C ASN A 99 21.00 16.33 -13.78
N GLU A 100 21.15 17.62 -13.54
CA GLU A 100 20.06 18.58 -13.39
C GLU A 100 19.20 18.78 -14.66
N LYS A 101 19.70 18.31 -15.82
CA LYS A 101 19.01 18.32 -17.11
C LYS A 101 18.32 17.01 -17.43
N ALA A 102 18.27 16.08 -16.45
CA ALA A 102 17.76 14.71 -16.60
C ALA A 102 18.56 13.84 -17.59
N GLN A 103 19.76 14.24 -18.00
CA GLN A 103 20.64 13.45 -18.86
C GLN A 103 21.28 12.32 -18.04
N VAL A 104 21.32 11.12 -18.59
CA VAL A 104 21.89 9.94 -17.92
C VAL A 104 23.42 10.04 -17.88
N LEU A 105 23.96 9.69 -16.72
CA LEU A 105 25.41 9.71 -16.47
C LEU A 105 25.98 8.28 -16.48
N ARG A 106 27.20 8.13 -17.06
CA ARG A 106 28.00 6.93 -16.87
C ARG A 106 28.56 6.83 -15.46
N ALA A 107 29.21 5.72 -15.16
CA ALA A 107 29.84 5.50 -13.85
C ALA A 107 30.95 6.52 -13.53
N ASP A 108 31.67 6.99 -14.56
CA ASP A 108 32.69 8.02 -14.45
C ASP A 108 32.16 9.45 -14.36
N GLY A 109 30.83 9.62 -14.43
CA GLY A 109 30.16 10.92 -14.37
C GLY A 109 29.99 11.61 -15.72
N SER A 110 30.50 11.05 -16.82
CA SER A 110 30.28 11.60 -18.14
C SER A 110 28.84 11.38 -18.64
N ILE A 111 28.36 12.29 -19.49
CA ILE A 111 26.97 12.22 -20.04
C ILE A 111 26.90 11.14 -21.12
N ILE A 112 25.78 10.41 -21.14
CA ILE A 112 25.39 9.60 -22.28
C ILE A 112 24.53 10.49 -23.20
N GLU A 113 25.08 10.95 -24.27
CA GLU A 113 24.43 11.87 -25.19
C GLU A 113 23.10 11.27 -25.74
N GLY A 114 22.06 12.11 -25.76
CA GLY A 114 20.72 11.72 -26.25
C GLY A 114 19.94 10.82 -25.31
N LEU A 115 20.48 10.43 -24.15
CA LEU A 115 19.79 9.56 -23.19
C LEU A 115 19.31 10.34 -21.96
N TYR A 116 18.01 10.28 -21.69
CA TYR A 116 17.36 10.94 -20.56
C TYR A 116 16.63 9.91 -19.71
N ALA A 117 16.49 10.19 -18.40
CA ALA A 117 15.67 9.38 -17.51
C ALA A 117 14.92 10.27 -16.51
N ALA A 118 13.66 9.91 -16.23
CA ALA A 118 12.79 10.69 -15.37
C ALA A 118 11.88 9.79 -14.50
N GLY A 119 11.48 10.30 -13.34
CA GLY A 119 10.52 9.63 -12.46
C GLY A 119 11.06 8.34 -11.86
N ASN A 120 10.26 7.28 -11.88
CA ASN A 120 10.60 6.01 -11.21
C ASN A 120 11.76 5.24 -11.86
N VAL A 121 12.07 5.53 -13.11
CA VAL A 121 13.18 4.85 -13.83
C VAL A 121 14.55 5.51 -13.60
N MET A 122 14.60 6.70 -13.02
CA MET A 122 15.84 7.37 -12.64
C MET A 122 16.25 7.09 -11.20
N ALA A 123 17.50 7.33 -10.85
CA ALA A 123 17.95 7.39 -9.46
C ALA A 123 17.18 8.50 -8.74
N ASN A 124 16.23 8.10 -7.88
CA ASN A 124 15.27 9.00 -7.29
C ASN A 124 15.91 9.88 -6.21
N CYS A 125 15.56 11.17 -6.17
CA CYS A 125 16.01 12.12 -5.16
C CYS A 125 15.60 11.74 -3.72
N PHE A 126 14.57 10.89 -3.54
CA PHE A 126 14.16 10.33 -2.25
C PHE A 126 14.85 8.99 -1.92
N GLY A 127 15.80 8.54 -2.72
CA GLY A 127 16.46 7.25 -2.59
C GLY A 127 15.53 6.07 -2.89
N SER A 128 15.78 4.93 -2.26
CA SER A 128 15.04 3.67 -2.47
C SER A 128 13.78 3.53 -1.61
N LYS A 129 13.46 4.51 -0.76
CA LYS A 129 12.32 4.44 0.18
C LYS A 129 11.16 5.31 -0.28
N GLY A 130 9.94 4.87 0.02
CA GLY A 130 8.74 5.69 -0.09
C GLY A 130 8.56 6.52 1.17
N VAL A 131 8.71 7.84 1.09
CA VAL A 131 8.62 8.73 2.25
C VAL A 131 7.25 9.41 2.42
N GLY A 132 6.32 9.16 1.50
CA GLY A 132 4.96 9.68 1.62
C GLY A 132 4.21 9.78 0.30
N ALA A 133 2.99 10.31 0.36
CA ALA A 133 2.17 10.59 -0.81
C ALA A 133 2.88 11.62 -1.71
N GLY A 134 2.77 11.42 -3.02
CA GLY A 134 3.40 12.29 -4.01
C GLY A 134 4.83 11.94 -4.38
N THR A 135 5.54 11.07 -3.63
CA THR A 135 6.94 10.70 -3.92
C THR A 135 7.14 9.87 -5.20
N THR A 136 6.06 9.50 -5.85
CA THR A 136 6.07 8.86 -7.18
C THR A 136 5.67 9.89 -8.25
N LEU A 137 4.49 10.50 -8.10
CA LEU A 137 3.98 11.46 -9.10
C LEU A 137 4.79 12.75 -9.17
N GLY A 138 5.26 13.28 -8.03
CA GLY A 138 6.07 14.49 -8.00
C GLY A 138 7.32 14.39 -8.87
N PRO A 139 8.21 13.41 -8.63
CA PRO A 139 9.38 13.20 -9.48
C PRO A 139 9.02 12.88 -10.94
N CYS A 140 7.95 12.12 -11.20
CA CYS A 140 7.54 11.83 -12.58
C CYS A 140 7.18 13.11 -13.35
N LEU A 141 6.42 14.01 -12.75
CA LEU A 141 6.02 15.27 -13.36
C LEU A 141 7.19 16.23 -13.52
N THR A 142 7.95 16.45 -12.44
CA THR A 142 9.07 17.40 -12.43
C THR A 142 10.18 16.98 -13.39
N TRP A 143 10.68 15.75 -13.23
CA TRP A 143 11.79 15.28 -14.05
C TRP A 143 11.36 14.94 -15.49
N GLY A 144 10.09 14.54 -15.71
CA GLY A 144 9.52 14.39 -17.04
C GLY A 144 9.49 15.69 -17.81
N TYR A 145 9.10 16.79 -17.15
CA TYR A 145 9.14 18.14 -17.74
C TYR A 145 10.58 18.58 -18.07
N ILE A 146 11.52 18.42 -17.11
CA ILE A 146 12.92 18.76 -17.32
C ILE A 146 13.54 17.96 -18.48
N ALA A 147 13.30 16.63 -18.50
CA ALA A 147 13.77 15.76 -19.57
C ALA A 147 13.21 16.18 -20.93
N GLY A 148 11.91 16.50 -21.00
CA GLY A 148 11.24 16.89 -22.23
C GLY A 148 11.79 18.17 -22.84
N ILE A 149 12.02 19.22 -22.00
CA ILE A 149 12.64 20.47 -22.48
C ILE A 149 14.05 20.24 -23.01
N ASN A 150 14.88 19.51 -22.26
CA ASN A 150 16.29 19.33 -22.65
C ASN A 150 16.47 18.33 -23.81
N ALA A 151 15.52 17.42 -24.02
CA ALA A 151 15.55 16.51 -25.19
C ALA A 151 15.08 17.18 -26.48
N ALA A 152 14.35 18.29 -26.40
CA ALA A 152 13.85 19.05 -27.56
C ALA A 152 14.80 20.14 -28.07
N THR A 153 15.90 20.39 -27.34
CA THR A 153 16.94 21.38 -27.70
C THR A 153 18.15 20.67 -28.28
#